data_be1dfdd82d3bdb5f5a754dcef59ee279
#
_entry.id   be1dfdd82d3bdb5f5a754dcef59ee279
#
_cell.length_a   1.000
_cell.length_b   1.000
_cell.length_c   1.000
_cell.angle_alpha   90.00
_cell.angle_beta   90.00
_cell.angle_gamma   90.00
#
_symmetry.space_group_name_H-M   'P 1'
#
loop_
_entity.id
_entity.type
_entity.pdbx_description
1 polymer ?
#
loop_
_entity_poly.entity_id
_entity_poly.type
_entity_poly.pdbx_seq_one_letter_code
_entity_poly.pdbx_strand_id
1 'polypeptide(L)'
;WRITLASQSEREAEHKARHTTDFVGRYPWGALGIFGIILILVYSLLFLTPGANTPKLGIDLQGGTRVTLVPQGGEPTPQQLDQARTILENRVNGMGVSGAEVVTDGNTLVITVPGEDTAQARNLGQTSQLVFRTVAQPSAPQLDQIMPTLTDMANRWLTYGLVTPEKANEVLKQYHDLMNQQGNAAEGEEATAAAGDAPTVDAEPLPEPKNSIEEQKRRDEVFDMLLEDRQSTDAATQMAAAGLMECSEDSTHDPIAGGDDLSKPLVACYPEMGQAMLLG
;
A
#
# COMPACT_ATOMS: atom_id res chain seq x y z
N TRP A 1 14.77 -83.58 33.80
CA TRP A 1 15.76 -82.52 33.91
C TRP A 1 16.07 -82.03 32.47
N ARG A 2 15.47 -80.87 32.02
CA ARG A 2 15.92 -80.17 30.81
C ARG A 2 16.76 -78.97 31.28
N ILE A 3 18.05 -79.04 31.10
CA ILE A 3 18.90 -77.85 31.18
C ILE A 3 18.89 -77.19 29.84
N THR A 4 18.17 -76.08 29.74
CA THR A 4 18.21 -75.22 28.59
C THR A 4 19.49 -74.39 28.61
N LEU A 5 20.48 -74.74 27.77
CA LEU A 5 21.68 -73.96 27.55
C LEU A 5 21.19 -72.65 26.76
N ALA A 6 21.23 -71.54 27.46
CA ALA A 6 21.08 -70.23 26.77
C ALA A 6 22.19 -70.10 25.72
N SER A 7 21.83 -69.68 24.53
CA SER A 7 22.75 -69.59 23.39
C SER A 7 23.83 -68.52 23.67
N GLN A 8 25.01 -68.72 23.10
CA GLN A 8 26.13 -67.78 23.28
C GLN A 8 25.75 -66.35 22.83
N SER A 9 24.87 -66.26 21.86
CA SER A 9 24.36 -64.96 21.37
C SER A 9 23.54 -64.20 22.41
N GLU A 10 22.78 -64.88 23.26
CA GLU A 10 22.01 -64.24 24.34
C GLU A 10 22.94 -63.73 25.46
N ARG A 11 24.01 -64.45 25.77
CA ARG A 11 25.02 -64.03 26.73
C ARG A 11 25.86 -62.83 26.25
N GLU A 12 26.17 -62.76 24.95
CA GLU A 12 26.86 -61.62 24.36
C GLU A 12 25.97 -60.37 24.30
N ALA A 13 24.68 -60.54 24.03
CA ALA A 13 23.72 -59.45 24.06
C ALA A 13 23.53 -58.89 25.48
N GLU A 14 23.44 -59.75 26.49
CA GLU A 14 23.33 -59.32 27.90
C GLU A 14 24.62 -58.65 28.41
N HIS A 15 25.79 -59.10 27.97
CA HIS A 15 27.05 -58.48 28.31
C HIS A 15 27.23 -57.11 27.66
N LYS A 16 26.76 -56.92 26.44
CA LYS A 16 26.79 -55.66 25.71
C LYS A 16 25.78 -54.64 26.28
N ALA A 17 24.61 -55.11 26.73
CA ALA A 17 23.59 -54.26 27.36
C ALA A 17 24.04 -53.76 28.75
N ARG A 18 24.80 -54.56 29.50
CA ARG A 18 25.34 -54.14 30.83
C ARG A 18 26.43 -53.06 30.69
N HIS A 19 27.23 -53.08 29.62
CA HIS A 19 28.33 -52.11 29.46
C HIS A 19 27.85 -50.70 29.10
N THR A 20 26.68 -50.56 28.53
CA THR A 20 26.13 -49.23 28.18
C THR A 20 25.45 -48.52 29.35
N THR A 21 24.96 -49.29 30.37
CA THR A 21 24.32 -48.70 31.55
C THR A 21 25.27 -48.32 32.67
N ASP A 22 26.46 -48.94 32.73
CA ASP A 22 27.45 -48.67 33.77
C ASP A 22 28.17 -47.33 33.67
N PHE A 23 28.19 -46.73 32.49
CA PHE A 23 28.85 -45.42 32.27
C PHE A 23 28.13 -44.27 32.95
N VAL A 24 26.78 -44.30 32.98
CA VAL A 24 25.95 -43.27 33.60
C VAL A 24 25.92 -43.42 35.14
N GLY A 25 26.00 -44.65 35.67
CA GLY A 25 25.95 -44.90 37.12
C GLY A 25 27.23 -44.59 37.86
N ARG A 26 28.39 -44.60 37.19
CA ARG A 26 29.70 -44.49 37.86
C ARG A 26 30.21 -43.04 37.99
N TYR A 27 29.71 -42.14 37.17
CA TYR A 27 30.05 -40.70 37.22
C TYR A 27 28.81 -39.81 36.98
N PRO A 28 27.93 -39.65 37.99
CA PRO A 28 26.75 -38.81 37.82
C PRO A 28 27.13 -37.36 37.48
N TRP A 29 28.25 -36.89 37.96
CA TRP A 29 28.77 -35.56 37.64
C TRP A 29 29.28 -35.45 36.18
N GLY A 30 29.79 -36.54 35.61
CA GLY A 30 30.20 -36.58 34.20
C GLY A 30 28.99 -36.52 33.25
N ALA A 31 27.91 -37.25 33.57
CA ALA A 31 26.65 -37.19 32.80
C ALA A 31 26.02 -35.81 32.87
N LEU A 32 26.05 -35.17 34.04
CA LEU A 32 25.58 -33.78 34.21
C LEU A 32 26.45 -32.80 33.44
N GLY A 33 27.76 -33.00 33.37
CA GLY A 33 28.70 -32.20 32.58
C GLY A 33 28.40 -32.30 31.07
N ILE A 34 28.20 -33.52 30.54
CA ILE A 34 27.86 -33.74 29.14
C ILE A 34 26.51 -33.12 28.81
N PHE A 35 25.51 -33.27 29.66
CA PHE A 35 24.20 -32.66 29.51
C PHE A 35 24.33 -31.12 29.47
N GLY A 36 25.11 -30.54 30.38
CA GLY A 36 25.36 -29.08 30.40
C GLY A 36 26.03 -28.58 29.11
N ILE A 37 27.03 -29.33 28.59
CA ILE A 37 27.68 -28.99 27.32
C ILE A 37 26.72 -29.04 26.16
N ILE A 38 25.86 -30.06 26.07
CA ILE A 38 24.83 -30.17 25.03
C ILE A 38 23.84 -29.00 25.13
N LEU A 39 23.44 -28.64 26.33
CA LEU A 39 22.53 -27.52 26.57
C LEU A 39 23.12 -26.18 26.12
N ILE A 40 24.41 -25.94 26.51
CA ILE A 40 25.14 -24.74 26.07
C ILE A 40 25.29 -24.71 24.55
N LEU A 41 25.58 -25.86 23.92
CA LEU A 41 25.75 -25.95 22.48
C LEU A 41 24.44 -25.68 21.74
N VAL A 42 23.30 -26.21 22.21
CA VAL A 42 21.96 -25.96 21.66
C VAL A 42 21.58 -24.50 21.83
N TYR A 43 21.78 -23.92 23.01
CA TYR A 43 21.51 -22.49 23.25
C TYR A 43 22.44 -21.61 22.43
N SER A 44 23.71 -21.94 22.33
CA SER A 44 24.67 -21.21 21.49
C SER A 44 24.25 -21.23 20.02
N LEU A 45 23.85 -22.38 19.49
CA LEU A 45 23.34 -22.51 18.12
C LEU A 45 22.06 -21.67 17.92
N LEU A 46 21.18 -21.67 18.93
CA LEU A 46 19.93 -20.89 18.90
C LEU A 46 20.20 -19.38 18.88
N PHE A 47 21.18 -18.90 19.66
CA PHE A 47 21.48 -17.46 19.75
C PHE A 47 22.46 -16.96 18.68
N LEU A 48 23.29 -17.82 18.09
CA LEU A 48 24.24 -17.44 17.03
C LEU A 48 23.61 -17.42 15.63
N THR A 49 22.41 -18.00 15.42
CA THR A 49 21.71 -17.93 14.14
C THR A 49 20.95 -16.60 14.06
N PRO A 50 21.43 -15.61 13.31
CA PRO A 50 20.74 -14.33 13.17
C PRO A 50 19.41 -14.57 12.43
N GLY A 51 18.30 -14.15 13.03
CA GLY A 51 16.97 -14.19 12.43
C GLY A 51 16.07 -15.38 12.82
N ALA A 52 16.58 -16.40 13.54
CA ALA A 52 15.76 -17.54 13.95
C ALA A 52 15.02 -17.35 15.29
N ASN A 53 15.34 -16.30 16.03
CA ASN A 53 15.01 -16.23 17.47
C ASN A 53 13.99 -15.15 17.84
N THR A 54 13.45 -14.42 16.88
CA THR A 54 12.33 -13.54 17.16
C THR A 54 11.03 -14.31 16.98
N PRO A 55 10.32 -14.68 18.06
CA PRO A 55 8.98 -15.24 17.91
C PRO A 55 8.14 -14.25 17.11
N LYS A 56 7.55 -14.70 16.01
CA LYS A 56 6.57 -13.88 15.28
C LYS A 56 5.37 -13.72 16.21
N LEU A 57 5.24 -12.53 16.77
CA LEU A 57 4.10 -12.20 17.61
C LEU A 57 2.87 -12.14 16.72
N GLY A 58 1.72 -12.58 17.24
CA GLY A 58 0.44 -12.42 16.57
C GLY A 58 0.05 -10.94 16.46
N ILE A 59 -0.91 -10.64 15.59
CA ILE A 59 -1.41 -9.28 15.32
C ILE A 59 -1.88 -8.55 16.59
N ASP A 60 -2.33 -9.27 17.60
CA ASP A 60 -2.76 -8.70 18.88
C ASP A 60 -1.62 -8.01 19.66
N LEU A 61 -0.36 -8.39 19.36
CA LEU A 61 0.82 -7.85 20.01
C LEU A 61 1.70 -7.01 19.09
N GLN A 62 1.65 -7.24 17.78
CA GLN A 62 2.40 -6.46 16.79
C GLN A 62 1.59 -5.28 16.21
N GLY A 63 0.27 -5.28 16.42
CA GLY A 63 -0.64 -4.44 15.66
C GLY A 63 -0.87 -5.00 14.26
N GLY A 64 -1.86 -4.52 13.58
CA GLY A 64 -2.16 -4.91 12.21
C GLY A 64 -3.50 -4.39 11.75
N THR A 65 -3.73 -4.47 10.46
CA THR A 65 -4.98 -4.06 9.85
C THR A 65 -5.82 -5.28 9.49
N ARG A 66 -7.08 -5.26 9.93
CA ARG A 66 -8.08 -6.26 9.57
C ARG A 66 -9.09 -5.64 8.62
N VAL A 67 -9.19 -6.18 7.42
CA VAL A 67 -10.13 -5.72 6.39
C VAL A 67 -11.16 -6.82 6.16
N THR A 68 -12.44 -6.48 6.31
CA THR A 68 -13.55 -7.39 6.02
C THR A 68 -14.18 -7.03 4.69
N LEU A 69 -14.16 -7.96 3.74
CA LEU A 69 -14.76 -7.83 2.42
C LEU A 69 -16.16 -8.44 2.44
N VAL A 70 -17.15 -7.62 2.10
CA VAL A 70 -18.53 -8.03 1.99
C VAL A 70 -18.91 -8.15 0.51
N PRO A 71 -19.45 -9.29 0.06
CA PRO A 71 -19.85 -9.43 -1.34
C PRO A 71 -21.01 -8.49 -1.66
N GLN A 72 -20.95 -7.86 -2.83
CA GLN A 72 -22.02 -7.03 -3.37
C GLN A 72 -22.85 -7.85 -4.36
N GLY A 73 -24.17 -7.78 -4.26
CA GLY A 73 -25.07 -8.36 -5.26
C GLY A 73 -25.69 -9.71 -4.91
N GLY A 74 -25.63 -10.16 -3.67
CA GLY A 74 -26.30 -11.36 -3.19
C GLY A 74 -25.44 -12.30 -2.34
N GLU A 75 -26.01 -13.38 -1.84
CA GLU A 75 -25.25 -14.37 -1.08
C GLU A 75 -24.34 -15.19 -1.99
N PRO A 76 -23.01 -15.19 -1.75
CA PRO A 76 -22.08 -15.96 -2.55
C PRO A 76 -22.19 -17.45 -2.24
N THR A 77 -21.96 -18.27 -3.22
CA THR A 77 -21.81 -19.71 -3.02
C THR A 77 -20.47 -20.02 -2.32
N PRO A 78 -20.37 -21.14 -1.56
CA PRO A 78 -19.10 -21.54 -0.92
C PRO A 78 -17.93 -21.66 -1.92
N GLN A 79 -18.22 -22.09 -3.15
CA GLN A 79 -17.22 -22.20 -4.22
C GLN A 79 -16.71 -20.82 -4.68
N GLN A 80 -17.58 -19.83 -4.78
CA GLN A 80 -17.20 -18.45 -5.11
C GLN A 80 -16.37 -17.82 -4.00
N LEU A 81 -16.68 -18.08 -2.75
CA LEU A 81 -15.89 -17.61 -1.60
C LEU A 81 -14.49 -18.24 -1.60
N ASP A 82 -14.39 -19.55 -1.85
CA ASP A 82 -13.10 -20.25 -1.90
C ASP A 82 -12.24 -19.77 -3.08
N GLN A 83 -12.85 -19.50 -4.21
CA GLN A 83 -12.20 -18.92 -5.38
C GLN A 83 -11.70 -17.50 -5.09
N ALA A 84 -12.52 -16.66 -4.48
CA ALA A 84 -12.16 -15.30 -4.09
C ALA A 84 -11.04 -15.31 -3.04
N ARG A 85 -11.09 -16.21 -2.06
CA ARG A 85 -10.04 -16.42 -1.07
C ARG A 85 -8.71 -16.75 -1.75
N THR A 86 -8.70 -17.71 -2.67
CA THR A 86 -7.49 -18.13 -3.40
C THR A 86 -6.89 -16.98 -4.21
N ILE A 87 -7.72 -16.16 -4.86
CA ILE A 87 -7.27 -14.99 -5.61
C ILE A 87 -6.64 -13.96 -4.67
N LEU A 88 -7.26 -13.70 -3.52
CA LEU A 88 -6.74 -12.78 -2.52
C LEU A 88 -5.44 -13.27 -1.89
N GLU A 89 -5.35 -14.56 -1.54
CA GLU A 89 -4.11 -15.18 -1.05
C GLU A 89 -2.95 -15.03 -2.05
N ASN A 90 -3.21 -15.28 -3.34
CA ASN A 90 -2.20 -15.10 -4.39
C ASN A 90 -1.78 -13.63 -4.54
N ARG A 91 -2.72 -12.69 -4.40
CA ARG A 91 -2.43 -11.25 -4.45
C ARG A 91 -1.60 -10.80 -3.25
N VAL A 92 -1.98 -11.23 -2.04
CA VAL A 92 -1.23 -10.96 -0.80
C VAL A 92 0.21 -11.48 -0.89
N ASN A 93 0.37 -12.72 -1.36
CA ASN A 93 1.68 -13.34 -1.53
C ASN A 93 2.50 -12.63 -2.62
N GLY A 94 1.86 -12.19 -3.70
CA GLY A 94 2.51 -11.45 -4.80
C GLY A 94 3.03 -10.07 -4.39
N MET A 95 2.40 -9.45 -3.40
CA MET A 95 2.85 -8.15 -2.84
C MET A 95 3.93 -8.29 -1.76
N GLY A 96 4.34 -9.50 -1.42
CA GLY A 96 5.40 -9.76 -0.45
C GLY A 96 5.02 -9.46 1.00
N VAL A 97 3.72 -9.32 1.31
CA VAL A 97 3.23 -9.06 2.67
C VAL A 97 3.37 -10.33 3.52
N SER A 98 4.47 -10.41 4.26
CA SER A 98 4.76 -11.59 5.08
C SER A 98 3.83 -11.69 6.28
N GLY A 99 3.14 -12.83 6.42
CA GLY A 99 2.28 -13.13 7.56
C GLY A 99 0.83 -12.65 7.43
N ALA A 100 0.44 -12.14 6.27
CA ALA A 100 -0.97 -11.86 6.01
C ALA A 100 -1.76 -13.16 5.86
N GLU A 101 -2.99 -13.15 6.36
CA GLU A 101 -3.89 -14.30 6.38
C GLU A 101 -5.25 -13.91 5.78
N VAL A 102 -5.78 -14.76 4.91
CA VAL A 102 -7.12 -14.59 4.32
C VAL A 102 -8.01 -15.73 4.80
N VAL A 103 -9.04 -15.41 5.56
CA VAL A 103 -9.99 -16.39 6.09
C VAL A 103 -11.41 -16.08 5.65
N THR A 104 -12.22 -17.13 5.51
CA THR A 104 -13.67 -17.01 5.27
C THR A 104 -14.39 -16.93 6.61
N ASP A 105 -15.21 -15.92 6.82
CA ASP A 105 -16.05 -15.75 8.00
C ASP A 105 -17.53 -15.61 7.56
N GLY A 106 -18.26 -16.71 7.64
CA GLY A 106 -19.63 -16.80 7.09
C GLY A 106 -19.65 -16.52 5.59
N ASN A 107 -20.33 -15.46 5.18
CA ASN A 107 -20.44 -15.01 3.79
C ASN A 107 -19.43 -13.90 3.43
N THR A 108 -18.47 -13.63 4.30
CA THR A 108 -17.47 -12.57 4.11
C THR A 108 -16.07 -13.14 4.06
N LEU A 109 -15.13 -12.37 3.51
CA LEU A 109 -13.70 -12.66 3.54
C LEU A 109 -13.01 -11.66 4.45
N VAL A 110 -12.18 -12.16 5.35
CA VAL A 110 -11.41 -11.33 6.27
C VAL A 110 -9.94 -11.45 5.93
N ILE A 111 -9.32 -10.34 5.61
CA ILE A 111 -7.88 -10.22 5.37
C ILE A 111 -7.27 -9.62 6.62
N THR A 112 -6.27 -10.28 7.17
CA THR A 112 -5.50 -9.80 8.31
C THR A 112 -4.06 -9.55 7.85
N VAL A 113 -3.60 -8.32 7.94
CA VAL A 113 -2.24 -7.91 7.57
C VAL A 113 -1.53 -7.44 8.83
N PRO A 114 -0.47 -8.13 9.28
CA PRO A 114 0.32 -7.69 10.43
C PRO A 114 1.17 -6.47 10.05
N GLY A 115 1.34 -5.52 11.00
CA GLY A 115 2.14 -4.32 10.81
C GLY A 115 1.32 -3.05 10.53
N GLU A 116 2.02 -1.96 10.26
CA GLU A 116 1.42 -0.63 10.13
C GLU A 116 0.95 -0.29 8.70
N ASP A 117 1.13 -1.19 7.73
CA ASP A 117 0.82 -0.95 6.32
C ASP A 117 -0.69 -1.04 6.00
N THR A 118 -1.45 -0.15 6.60
CA THR A 118 -2.91 -0.04 6.42
C THR A 118 -3.31 0.24 4.95
N ALA A 119 -2.49 0.97 4.23
CA ALA A 119 -2.74 1.31 2.83
C ALA A 119 -2.64 0.07 1.92
N GLN A 120 -1.64 -0.78 2.12
CA GLN A 120 -1.48 -2.03 1.35
C GLN A 120 -2.65 -2.99 1.61
N ALA A 121 -3.11 -3.10 2.85
CA ALA A 121 -4.24 -3.95 3.20
C ALA A 121 -5.55 -3.56 2.48
N ARG A 122 -5.77 -2.28 2.25
CA ARG A 122 -6.97 -1.80 1.52
C ARG A 122 -6.89 -2.07 0.03
N ASN A 123 -5.72 -1.90 -0.56
CA ASN A 123 -5.51 -2.17 -1.98
C ASN A 123 -5.74 -3.65 -2.34
N LEU A 124 -5.59 -4.56 -1.37
CA LEU A 124 -5.90 -5.97 -1.55
C LEU A 124 -7.37 -6.23 -1.88
N GLY A 125 -8.27 -5.46 -1.28
CA GLY A 125 -9.72 -5.60 -1.48
C GLY A 125 -10.26 -4.96 -2.77
N GLN A 126 -9.47 -4.13 -3.44
CA GLN A 126 -9.91 -3.48 -4.68
C GLN A 126 -9.99 -4.49 -5.82
N THR A 127 -11.09 -4.44 -6.56
CA THR A 127 -11.24 -5.23 -7.78
C THR A 127 -10.29 -4.70 -8.85
N SER A 128 -9.37 -5.54 -9.33
CA SER A 128 -8.52 -5.17 -10.47
C SER A 128 -9.36 -5.20 -11.74
N GLN A 129 -9.80 -4.04 -12.20
CA GLN A 129 -10.39 -3.90 -13.51
C GLN A 129 -9.34 -3.33 -14.45
N LEU A 130 -9.04 -4.05 -15.53
CA LEU A 130 -8.22 -3.51 -16.60
C LEU A 130 -9.13 -2.70 -17.53
N VAL A 131 -8.91 -1.41 -17.53
CA VAL A 131 -9.67 -0.47 -18.37
C VAL A 131 -8.72 0.16 -19.37
N PHE A 132 -9.12 0.15 -20.65
CA PHE A 132 -8.41 0.86 -21.69
C PHE A 132 -9.15 2.18 -21.96
N ARG A 133 -8.46 3.29 -21.76
CA ARG A 133 -8.96 4.63 -22.11
C ARG A 133 -8.16 5.18 -23.27
N THR A 134 -8.80 5.88 -24.17
CA THR A 134 -8.10 6.62 -25.22
C THR A 134 -7.49 7.90 -24.65
N VAL A 135 -6.32 8.29 -25.16
CA VAL A 135 -5.79 9.62 -24.85
C VAL A 135 -6.65 10.66 -25.58
N ALA A 136 -7.22 11.56 -24.82
CA ALA A 136 -8.03 12.66 -25.35
C ALA A 136 -7.17 13.92 -25.48
N GLN A 137 -7.49 14.76 -26.45
CA GLN A 137 -6.91 16.08 -26.52
C GLN A 137 -7.73 17.04 -25.66
N PRO A 138 -7.08 17.80 -24.74
CA PRO A 138 -7.81 18.77 -23.95
C PRO A 138 -8.39 19.86 -24.87
N SER A 139 -9.63 20.25 -24.57
CA SER A 139 -10.23 21.42 -25.20
C SER A 139 -9.49 22.68 -24.78
N ALA A 140 -9.46 23.69 -25.65
CA ALA A 140 -8.86 24.96 -25.26
C ALA A 140 -9.76 25.65 -24.20
N PRO A 141 -9.21 25.91 -22.99
CA PRO A 141 -9.96 26.61 -21.97
C PRO A 141 -10.13 28.08 -22.29
N GLN A 142 -11.09 28.72 -21.66
CA GLN A 142 -11.21 30.17 -21.70
C GLN A 142 -10.08 30.78 -20.83
N LEU A 143 -9.31 31.72 -21.41
CA LEU A 143 -8.12 32.26 -20.78
C LEU A 143 -8.41 32.97 -19.45
N ASP A 144 -9.56 33.63 -19.35
CA ASP A 144 -10.01 34.33 -18.13
C ASP A 144 -10.33 33.38 -16.96
N GLN A 145 -10.63 32.11 -17.26
CA GLN A 145 -10.99 31.11 -16.25
C GLN A 145 -9.79 30.31 -15.74
N ILE A 146 -8.67 30.27 -16.47
CA ILE A 146 -7.51 29.43 -16.11
C ILE A 146 -6.97 29.84 -14.75
N MET A 147 -6.60 31.11 -14.57
CA MET A 147 -5.93 31.55 -13.34
C MET A 147 -6.80 31.44 -12.08
N PRO A 148 -8.09 31.86 -12.10
CA PRO A 148 -8.97 31.66 -10.95
C PRO A 148 -9.14 30.19 -10.58
N THR A 149 -9.40 29.33 -11.56
CA THR A 149 -9.57 27.88 -11.34
C THR A 149 -8.31 27.22 -10.80
N LEU A 150 -7.15 27.54 -11.37
CA LEU A 150 -5.86 27.02 -10.94
C LEU A 150 -5.51 27.47 -9.51
N THR A 151 -5.76 28.74 -9.18
CA THR A 151 -5.50 29.29 -7.84
C THR A 151 -6.40 28.64 -6.79
N ASP A 152 -7.70 28.50 -7.09
CA ASP A 152 -8.65 27.85 -6.18
C ASP A 152 -8.28 26.36 -5.95
N MET A 153 -8.00 25.63 -7.03
CA MET A 153 -7.59 24.23 -6.94
C MET A 153 -6.27 24.08 -6.19
N ALA A 154 -5.26 24.93 -6.46
CA ALA A 154 -3.98 24.91 -5.78
C ALA A 154 -4.14 25.11 -4.26
N ASN A 155 -4.97 26.05 -3.81
CA ASN A 155 -5.27 26.27 -2.40
C ASN A 155 -5.99 25.07 -1.77
N ARG A 156 -6.97 24.49 -2.46
CA ARG A 156 -7.67 23.29 -1.99
C ARG A 156 -6.72 22.10 -1.84
N TRP A 157 -5.91 21.82 -2.86
CA TRP A 157 -4.94 20.70 -2.84
C TRP A 157 -3.84 20.90 -1.79
N LEU A 158 -3.38 22.14 -1.61
CA LEU A 158 -2.43 22.48 -0.55
C LEU A 158 -3.03 22.23 0.84
N THR A 159 -4.28 22.60 1.06
CA THR A 159 -4.99 22.38 2.34
C THR A 159 -4.98 20.91 2.74
N TYR A 160 -5.08 19.99 1.78
CA TYR A 160 -5.04 18.55 2.03
C TYR A 160 -3.64 17.92 1.89
N GLY A 161 -2.61 18.73 1.61
CA GLY A 161 -1.23 18.26 1.48
C GLY A 161 -0.94 17.46 0.21
N LEU A 162 -1.75 17.67 -0.85
CA LEU A 162 -1.60 16.99 -2.14
C LEU A 162 -0.56 17.67 -3.05
N VAL A 163 -0.25 18.92 -2.78
CA VAL A 163 0.75 19.72 -3.47
C VAL A 163 1.52 20.55 -2.45
N THR A 164 2.80 20.79 -2.70
CA THR A 164 3.60 21.67 -1.86
C THR A 164 3.40 23.14 -2.24
N PRO A 165 3.57 24.11 -1.32
CA PRO A 165 3.45 25.53 -1.62
C PRO A 165 4.39 25.98 -2.75
N GLU A 166 5.62 25.42 -2.77
CA GLU A 166 6.62 25.72 -3.78
C GLU A 166 6.15 25.32 -5.17
N LYS A 167 5.63 24.07 -5.28
CA LYS A 167 5.11 23.53 -6.54
C LYS A 167 3.89 24.30 -7.03
N ALA A 168 2.95 24.56 -6.13
CA ALA A 168 1.75 25.32 -6.45
C ALA A 168 2.10 26.72 -6.99
N ASN A 169 2.99 27.44 -6.33
CA ASN A 169 3.42 28.77 -6.77
C ASN A 169 4.26 28.71 -8.07
N GLU A 170 5.05 27.68 -8.29
CA GLU A 170 5.76 27.45 -9.56
C GLU A 170 4.78 27.30 -10.72
N VAL A 171 3.76 26.46 -10.56
CA VAL A 171 2.73 26.21 -11.57
C VAL A 171 1.94 27.49 -11.85
N LEU A 172 1.49 28.19 -10.80
CA LEU A 172 0.78 29.48 -10.95
C LEU A 172 1.61 30.48 -11.74
N LYS A 173 2.90 30.62 -11.42
CA LYS A 173 3.80 31.51 -12.14
C LYS A 173 3.96 31.09 -13.61
N GLN A 174 4.17 29.79 -13.87
CA GLN A 174 4.34 29.26 -15.22
C GLN A 174 3.11 29.60 -16.11
N TYR A 175 1.91 29.36 -15.60
CA TYR A 175 0.68 29.66 -16.35
C TYR A 175 0.48 31.18 -16.53
N HIS A 176 0.77 31.97 -15.52
CA HIS A 176 0.74 33.44 -15.62
C HIS A 176 1.69 33.96 -16.70
N ASP A 177 2.93 33.46 -16.72
CA ASP A 177 3.94 33.87 -17.72
C ASP A 177 3.52 33.45 -19.16
N LEU A 178 2.92 32.25 -19.31
CA LEU A 178 2.38 31.78 -20.59
C LEU A 178 1.23 32.69 -21.10
N MET A 179 0.32 33.08 -20.23
CA MET A 179 -0.79 33.97 -20.58
C MET A 179 -0.30 35.35 -20.99
N ASN A 180 0.69 35.90 -20.28
CA ASN A 180 1.29 37.18 -20.64
C ASN A 180 2.02 37.14 -21.99
N GLN A 181 2.68 36.03 -22.33
CA GLN A 181 3.29 35.83 -23.63
C GLN A 181 2.29 35.78 -24.78
N GLN A 182 1.13 35.08 -24.56
CA GLN A 182 0.07 34.99 -25.57
C GLN A 182 -0.68 36.32 -25.73
N GLY A 183 -0.92 37.06 -24.64
CA GLY A 183 -1.53 38.40 -24.68
C GLY A 183 -0.70 39.41 -25.48
N ASN A 184 0.62 39.33 -25.40
CA ASN A 184 1.53 40.22 -26.16
C ASN A 184 1.66 39.86 -27.66
N ALA A 185 1.29 38.61 -28.03
CA ALA A 185 1.36 38.17 -29.44
C ALA A 185 0.13 38.56 -30.27
N ALA A 186 -0.98 38.92 -29.60
CA ALA A 186 -2.20 39.42 -30.28
C ALA A 186 -2.21 40.95 -30.35
N GLU A 187 -1.35 41.51 -31.24
CA GLU A 187 -1.41 42.93 -31.57
C GLU A 187 -2.72 43.24 -32.29
N GLY A 188 -3.70 43.78 -31.59
CA GLY A 188 -4.87 44.35 -32.27
C GLY A 188 -6.17 44.60 -31.47
N GLU A 189 -6.41 43.95 -30.35
CA GLU A 189 -7.56 44.26 -29.51
C GLU A 189 -7.13 44.21 -28.06
N GLU A 190 -7.76 45.02 -27.16
CA GLU A 190 -7.42 45.14 -25.73
C GLU A 190 -7.25 43.77 -25.07
N ALA A 191 -6.05 43.20 -25.20
CA ALA A 191 -5.67 42.07 -24.41
C ALA A 191 -5.59 42.54 -22.96
N THR A 192 -6.48 42.09 -22.12
CA THR A 192 -6.37 42.17 -20.66
C THR A 192 -5.19 41.27 -20.26
N ALA A 193 -3.94 41.72 -20.59
CA ALA A 193 -2.76 41.18 -19.96
C ALA A 193 -2.98 41.27 -18.45
N ALA A 194 -2.80 40.18 -17.73
CA ALA A 194 -2.86 40.17 -16.28
C ALA A 194 -1.73 41.08 -15.77
N ALA A 195 -2.05 42.41 -15.70
CA ALA A 195 -1.10 43.40 -15.20
C ALA A 195 -0.96 43.24 -13.70
N GLY A 196 0.00 42.48 -13.25
CA GLY A 196 0.29 42.21 -11.84
C GLY A 196 1.27 41.08 -11.64
N ASP A 197 1.67 40.84 -10.42
CA ASP A 197 2.46 39.68 -10.04
C ASP A 197 1.58 38.42 -10.12
N ALA A 198 2.20 37.25 -10.38
CA ALA A 198 1.51 35.98 -10.36
C ALA A 198 0.82 35.76 -9.01
N PRO A 199 -0.42 35.25 -8.97
CA PRO A 199 -1.06 34.93 -7.70
C PRO A 199 -0.25 33.85 -6.97
N THR A 200 -0.30 33.89 -5.63
CA THR A 200 0.32 32.93 -4.75
C THR A 200 -0.72 32.18 -3.94
N VAL A 201 -0.37 30.97 -3.48
CA VAL A 201 -1.27 30.22 -2.60
C VAL A 201 -1.24 30.80 -1.18
N ASP A 202 -2.41 30.90 -0.56
CA ASP A 202 -2.60 31.45 0.80
C ASP A 202 -3.04 30.38 1.80
N ALA A 203 -3.38 29.17 1.35
CA ALA A 203 -3.87 28.11 2.21
C ALA A 203 -2.77 27.52 3.08
N GLU A 204 -3.16 27.10 4.29
CA GLU A 204 -2.30 26.34 5.19
C GLU A 204 -2.73 24.85 5.19
N PRO A 205 -1.79 23.90 5.21
CA PRO A 205 -2.10 22.48 5.32
C PRO A 205 -2.86 22.18 6.60
N LEU A 206 -3.85 21.30 6.52
CA LEU A 206 -4.58 20.81 7.69
C LEU A 206 -3.61 20.07 8.64
N PRO A 207 -3.80 20.19 9.96
CA PRO A 207 -3.00 19.46 10.93
C PRO A 207 -3.21 17.95 10.75
N GLU A 208 -2.25 17.14 11.17
CA GLU A 208 -2.35 15.68 11.09
C GLU A 208 -3.60 15.16 11.82
N PRO A 209 -4.28 14.13 11.27
CA PRO A 209 -5.47 13.55 11.89
C PRO A 209 -5.11 12.92 13.24
N LYS A 210 -5.93 13.18 14.25
CA LYS A 210 -5.69 12.75 15.64
C LYS A 210 -6.07 11.29 15.89
N ASN A 211 -6.86 10.70 15.03
CA ASN A 211 -7.37 9.32 15.15
C ASN A 211 -7.75 8.74 13.79
N SER A 212 -7.96 7.43 13.76
CA SER A 212 -8.29 6.71 12.53
C SER A 212 -9.63 7.13 11.88
N ILE A 213 -10.57 7.68 12.65
CA ILE A 213 -11.86 8.15 12.15
C ILE A 213 -11.66 9.47 11.37
N GLU A 214 -10.88 10.40 11.93
CA GLU A 214 -10.54 11.65 11.25
C GLU A 214 -9.69 11.39 10.00
N GLU A 215 -8.76 10.44 10.10
CA GLU A 215 -7.94 10.01 8.98
C GLU A 215 -8.80 9.41 7.85
N GLN A 216 -9.76 8.53 8.19
CA GLN A 216 -10.69 7.97 7.23
C GLN A 216 -11.53 9.07 6.55
N LYS A 217 -12.13 9.96 7.35
CA LYS A 217 -12.94 11.07 6.85
C LYS A 217 -12.13 11.95 5.89
N ARG A 218 -10.89 12.29 6.25
CA ARG A 218 -9.99 13.07 5.38
C ARG A 218 -9.71 12.35 4.06
N ARG A 219 -9.47 11.04 4.09
CA ARG A 219 -9.27 10.27 2.85
C ARG A 219 -10.48 10.28 1.96
N ASP A 220 -11.67 10.12 2.54
CA ASP A 220 -12.92 10.15 1.79
C ASP A 220 -13.14 11.54 1.17
N GLU A 221 -12.88 12.63 1.91
CA GLU A 221 -12.93 14.00 1.40
C GLU A 221 -11.92 14.26 0.26
N VAL A 222 -10.68 13.78 0.42
CA VAL A 222 -9.64 13.88 -0.62
C VAL A 222 -10.03 13.07 -1.86
N PHE A 223 -10.58 11.88 -1.68
CA PHE A 223 -11.02 11.03 -2.77
C PHE A 223 -12.12 11.72 -3.59
N ASP A 224 -13.16 12.21 -2.92
CA ASP A 224 -14.29 12.90 -3.57
C ASP A 224 -13.82 14.16 -4.31
N MET A 225 -12.98 14.97 -3.68
CA MET A 225 -12.40 16.19 -4.26
C MET A 225 -11.55 15.89 -5.49
N LEU A 226 -10.63 14.94 -5.39
CA LEU A 226 -9.78 14.54 -6.53
C LEU A 226 -10.59 13.95 -7.67
N LEU A 227 -11.65 13.20 -7.35
CA LEU A 227 -12.53 12.63 -8.36
C LEU A 227 -13.27 13.74 -9.11
N GLU A 228 -13.80 14.75 -8.41
CA GLU A 228 -14.46 15.91 -8.99
C GLU A 228 -13.51 16.72 -9.88
N ASP A 229 -12.32 17.06 -9.37
CA ASP A 229 -11.33 17.87 -10.08
C ASP A 229 -10.77 17.15 -11.32
N ARG A 230 -10.41 15.87 -11.20
CA ARG A 230 -9.75 15.11 -12.27
C ARG A 230 -10.69 14.52 -13.29
N GLN A 231 -11.98 14.34 -12.94
CA GLN A 231 -13.04 13.89 -13.87
C GLN A 231 -13.93 15.02 -14.35
N SER A 232 -13.50 16.25 -14.19
CA SER A 232 -14.22 17.42 -14.70
C SER A 232 -14.25 17.41 -16.24
N THR A 233 -15.36 17.85 -16.80
CA THR A 233 -15.49 18.12 -18.24
C THR A 233 -15.07 19.54 -18.61
N ASP A 234 -14.82 20.40 -17.63
CA ASP A 234 -14.34 21.76 -17.84
C ASP A 234 -12.85 21.79 -18.18
N ALA A 235 -12.51 22.46 -19.27
CA ALA A 235 -11.14 22.49 -19.79
C ALA A 235 -10.16 23.23 -18.85
N ALA A 236 -10.61 24.28 -18.15
CA ALA A 236 -9.75 25.00 -17.20
C ALA A 236 -9.43 24.13 -15.97
N THR A 237 -10.41 23.38 -15.46
CA THR A 237 -10.26 22.43 -14.36
C THR A 237 -9.34 21.28 -14.75
N GLN A 238 -9.51 20.69 -15.94
CA GLN A 238 -8.62 19.64 -16.45
C GLN A 238 -7.17 20.12 -16.56
N MET A 239 -6.96 21.33 -17.08
CA MET A 239 -5.64 21.92 -17.21
C MET A 239 -5.00 22.21 -15.83
N ALA A 240 -5.77 22.75 -14.90
CA ALA A 240 -5.33 23.01 -13.53
C ALA A 240 -4.94 21.70 -12.83
N ALA A 241 -5.76 20.65 -12.91
CA ALA A 241 -5.45 19.35 -12.35
C ALA A 241 -4.16 18.75 -12.95
N ALA A 242 -4.02 18.80 -14.28
CA ALA A 242 -2.84 18.30 -14.97
C ALA A 242 -1.55 19.06 -14.57
N GLY A 243 -1.62 20.37 -14.37
CA GLY A 243 -0.50 21.18 -13.96
C GLY A 243 -0.06 20.97 -12.51
N LEU A 244 -1.01 20.71 -11.61
CA LEU A 244 -0.75 20.52 -10.19
C LEU A 244 -0.35 19.10 -9.83
N MET A 245 -0.68 18.09 -10.64
CA MET A 245 -0.32 16.69 -10.39
C MET A 245 1.20 16.49 -10.46
N GLU A 246 1.76 15.84 -9.43
CA GLU A 246 3.14 15.37 -9.43
C GLU A 246 3.19 13.93 -9.93
N CYS A 247 3.64 13.75 -11.15
CA CYS A 247 3.78 12.45 -11.78
C CYS A 247 5.24 12.02 -11.73
N SER A 248 5.56 11.02 -10.92
CA SER A 248 6.90 10.42 -10.81
C SER A 248 6.82 8.91 -11.09
N GLU A 249 7.96 8.29 -11.40
CA GLU A 249 8.05 6.83 -11.58
C GLU A 249 7.63 6.07 -10.30
N ASP A 250 7.81 6.70 -9.14
CA ASP A 250 7.41 6.15 -7.84
C ASP A 250 5.91 6.34 -7.53
N SER A 251 5.18 7.10 -8.36
CA SER A 251 3.73 7.34 -8.21
C SER A 251 2.91 6.10 -8.61
N THR A 252 3.20 4.98 -7.99
CA THR A 252 2.50 3.70 -8.25
C THR A 252 1.11 3.63 -7.62
N HIS A 253 0.78 4.59 -6.77
CA HIS A 253 -0.49 4.62 -6.04
C HIS A 253 -1.28 5.88 -6.35
N ASP A 254 -2.32 5.72 -7.18
CA ASP A 254 -3.27 6.81 -7.44
C ASP A 254 -4.39 6.79 -6.40
N PRO A 255 -4.61 7.88 -5.65
CA PRO A 255 -5.64 7.93 -4.61
C PRO A 255 -7.05 7.61 -5.08
N ILE A 256 -7.39 7.89 -6.35
CA ILE A 256 -8.71 7.62 -6.93
C ILE A 256 -8.77 6.33 -7.77
N ALA A 257 -7.71 5.52 -7.75
CA ALA A 257 -7.67 4.30 -8.54
C ALA A 257 -8.85 3.36 -8.24
N GLY A 258 -9.57 2.96 -9.28
CA GLY A 258 -10.69 2.04 -9.20
C GLY A 258 -12.01 2.64 -8.67
N GLY A 259 -12.06 3.94 -8.42
CA GLY A 259 -13.28 4.66 -8.04
C GLY A 259 -13.77 5.65 -9.09
N ASP A 260 -13.06 5.73 -10.20
CA ASP A 260 -13.36 6.66 -11.28
C ASP A 260 -14.55 6.19 -12.15
N ASP A 261 -15.34 7.15 -12.62
CA ASP A 261 -16.44 6.92 -13.56
C ASP A 261 -15.88 6.77 -14.98
N LEU A 262 -15.98 5.57 -15.55
CA LEU A 262 -15.46 5.25 -16.88
C LEU A 262 -16.15 6.00 -18.03
N SER A 263 -17.29 6.64 -17.78
CA SER A 263 -18.01 7.43 -18.76
C SER A 263 -17.55 8.89 -18.84
N LYS A 264 -16.69 9.32 -17.90
CA LYS A 264 -16.17 10.68 -17.81
C LYS A 264 -14.71 10.74 -18.22
N PRO A 265 -14.22 11.88 -18.71
CA PRO A 265 -12.79 12.08 -18.92
C PRO A 265 -12.04 11.97 -17.59
N LEU A 266 -10.76 11.66 -17.65
CA LEU A 266 -9.91 11.54 -16.47
C LEU A 266 -8.53 12.16 -16.73
N VAL A 267 -8.11 13.05 -15.87
CA VAL A 267 -6.72 13.50 -15.81
C VAL A 267 -5.93 12.49 -14.98
N ALA A 268 -4.97 11.80 -15.59
CA ALA A 268 -4.18 10.77 -14.94
C ALA A 268 -2.68 10.96 -15.20
N CYS A 269 -1.86 10.47 -14.30
CA CYS A 269 -0.41 10.44 -14.49
C CYS A 269 0.00 9.41 -15.53
N TYR A 270 0.97 9.80 -16.37
CA TYR A 270 1.75 8.88 -17.18
C TYR A 270 3.19 8.86 -16.65
N PRO A 271 3.49 7.91 -15.75
CA PRO A 271 4.74 7.92 -14.98
C PRO A 271 6.01 7.89 -15.86
N GLU A 272 5.98 7.13 -16.97
CA GLU A 272 7.12 7.02 -17.90
C GLU A 272 7.50 8.38 -18.54
N MET A 273 6.55 9.30 -18.68
CA MET A 273 6.79 10.64 -19.22
C MET A 273 6.87 11.71 -18.13
N GLY A 274 6.59 11.38 -16.88
CA GLY A 274 6.56 12.34 -15.78
C GLY A 274 5.50 13.44 -15.93
N GLN A 275 4.43 13.16 -16.66
CA GLN A 275 3.40 14.14 -17.03
C GLN A 275 2.01 13.60 -16.78
N ALA A 276 1.06 14.51 -16.53
CA ALA A 276 -0.36 14.18 -16.54
C ALA A 276 -0.93 14.22 -17.94
N MET A 277 -1.88 13.33 -18.24
CA MET A 277 -2.57 13.21 -19.52
C MET A 277 -4.06 13.17 -19.30
N LEU A 278 -4.82 13.71 -20.29
CA LEU A 278 -6.27 13.57 -20.33
C LEU A 278 -6.64 12.27 -21.05
N LEU A 279 -7.42 11.45 -20.38
CA LEU A 279 -7.99 10.21 -20.89
C LEU A 279 -9.49 10.41 -21.16
N GLY A 280 -9.99 9.87 -22.28
CA GLY A 280 -11.39 9.95 -22.66
C GLY A 280 -12.21 8.74 -22.27
#